data_2d3c69724a75758f68fe75bacaacf04b
#
_entry.id   2d3c69724a75758f68fe75bacaacf04b
#
_cell.length_a   1.000
_cell.length_b   1.000
_cell.length_c   1.000
_cell.angle_alpha   90.00
_cell.angle_beta   90.00
_cell.angle_gamma   90.00
#
_symmetry.space_group_name_H-M   'P 1'
#
loop_
_entity.id
_entity.type
_entity.pdbx_description
1 polymer ?
#
loop_
_entity_poly.entity_id
_entity_poly.type
_entity_poly.pdbx_seq_one_letter_code
_entity_poly.pdbx_strand_id
1 'polypeptide(L)'
;MNFPSLSDISAAHARIQPFIHRTPILTSESVDAIAGCSIYFKCENFQKVGAFKARGAANAVMKLTDVQRAKGVATHSSGNHAAALALSLIHI
;
A
#
# COMPACT_ATOMS: atom_id res chain seq x y z
N MET A 1 2.78 23.26 -4.10
CA MET A 1 2.50 21.83 -3.80
C MET A 1 3.46 20.97 -4.60
N ASN A 2 4.19 20.12 -3.93
CA ASN A 2 5.11 19.19 -4.61
C ASN A 2 4.40 17.86 -4.83
N PHE A 3 4.26 17.46 -6.09
CA PHE A 3 3.76 16.14 -6.44
C PHE A 3 4.88 15.10 -6.32
N PRO A 4 4.56 13.85 -5.93
CA PRO A 4 5.54 12.79 -5.92
C PRO A 4 6.11 12.54 -7.32
N SER A 5 7.42 12.38 -7.38
CA SER A 5 8.13 11.99 -8.61
C SER A 5 8.20 10.46 -8.73
N LEU A 6 8.60 9.95 -9.90
CA LEU A 6 8.86 8.52 -10.07
C LEU A 6 9.96 8.02 -9.13
N SER A 7 10.97 8.85 -8.86
CA SER A 7 12.04 8.49 -7.90
C SER A 7 11.50 8.37 -6.46
N ASP A 8 10.54 9.22 -6.06
CA ASP A 8 9.89 9.11 -4.76
C ASP A 8 9.10 7.79 -4.63
N ILE A 9 8.39 7.42 -5.69
CA ILE A 9 7.63 6.16 -5.75
C ILE A 9 8.58 4.96 -5.68
N SER A 10 9.69 4.99 -6.42
CA SER A 10 10.68 3.92 -6.40
C SER A 10 11.35 3.77 -5.03
N ALA A 11 11.66 4.88 -4.38
CA ALA A 11 12.21 4.88 -3.02
C ALA A 11 11.22 4.33 -2.00
N ALA A 12 9.94 4.69 -2.12
CA ALA A 12 8.87 4.15 -1.29
C ALA A 12 8.73 2.64 -1.50
N HIS A 13 8.75 2.18 -2.75
CA HIS A 13 8.69 0.75 -3.08
C HIS A 13 9.85 -0.03 -2.44
N ALA A 14 11.07 0.44 -2.59
CA ALA A 14 12.25 -0.20 -1.97
C ALA A 14 12.10 -0.30 -0.44
N ARG A 15 11.52 0.72 0.18
CA ARG A 15 11.30 0.76 1.64
C ARG A 15 10.27 -0.25 2.12
N ILE A 16 9.17 -0.43 1.37
CA ILE A 16 8.06 -1.28 1.81
C ILE A 16 8.11 -2.71 1.27
N GLN A 17 8.89 -2.95 0.23
CA GLN A 17 8.96 -4.25 -0.46
C GLN A 17 9.08 -5.46 0.49
N PRO A 18 9.90 -5.42 1.57
CA PRO A 18 10.00 -6.55 2.49
C PRO A 18 8.72 -6.82 3.31
N PHE A 19 7.80 -5.88 3.38
CA PHE A 19 6.64 -5.90 4.27
C PHE A 19 5.30 -6.09 3.56
N ILE A 20 5.30 -6.12 2.23
CA ILE A 20 4.08 -6.23 1.42
C ILE A 20 4.11 -7.46 0.52
N HIS A 21 2.94 -7.84 0.00
CA HIS A 21 2.84 -8.84 -1.05
C HIS A 21 3.02 -8.21 -2.43
N ARG A 22 3.69 -8.92 -3.31
CA ARG A 22 3.64 -8.63 -4.75
C ARG A 22 2.34 -9.20 -5.30
N THR A 23 1.32 -8.38 -5.40
CA THR A 23 0.00 -8.82 -5.86
C THR A 23 -0.01 -9.07 -7.36
N PRO A 24 -0.81 -10.05 -7.84
CA PRO A 24 -0.89 -10.37 -9.26
C PRO A 24 -1.59 -9.27 -10.06
N ILE A 25 -1.34 -9.29 -11.36
CA ILE A 25 -2.11 -8.53 -12.34
C ILE A 25 -2.91 -9.55 -13.14
N LEU A 26 -4.23 -9.40 -13.15
CA LEU A 26 -5.16 -10.28 -13.86
C LEU A 26 -5.86 -9.53 -14.98
N THR A 27 -6.30 -10.27 -15.99
CA THR A 27 -7.10 -9.80 -17.11
C THR A 27 -8.38 -10.62 -17.22
N SER A 28 -9.36 -10.13 -17.98
CA SER A 28 -10.62 -10.80 -18.21
C SER A 28 -11.11 -10.53 -19.63
N GLU A 29 -11.22 -11.58 -20.45
CA GLU A 29 -11.69 -11.47 -21.84
C GLU A 29 -13.12 -10.90 -21.90
N SER A 30 -14.00 -11.32 -21.01
CA SER A 30 -15.38 -10.84 -20.98
C SER A 30 -15.50 -9.37 -20.58
N VAL A 31 -14.68 -8.90 -19.66
CA VAL A 31 -14.61 -7.49 -19.28
C VAL A 31 -14.02 -6.65 -20.41
N ASP A 32 -12.96 -7.12 -21.05
CA ASP A 32 -12.33 -6.44 -22.19
C ASP A 32 -13.31 -6.29 -23.35
N ALA A 33 -14.12 -7.32 -23.63
CA ALA A 33 -15.14 -7.27 -24.67
C ALA A 33 -16.21 -6.19 -24.40
N ILE A 34 -16.64 -6.06 -23.15
CA ILE A 34 -17.61 -5.03 -22.75
C ILE A 34 -16.99 -3.64 -22.79
N ALA A 35 -15.75 -3.50 -22.34
CA ALA A 35 -15.05 -2.23 -22.26
C ALA A 35 -14.54 -1.71 -23.63
N GLY A 36 -14.34 -2.60 -24.58
CA GLY A 36 -13.75 -2.26 -25.88
C GLY A 36 -12.24 -1.97 -25.82
N CYS A 37 -11.56 -2.39 -24.76
CA CYS A 37 -10.12 -2.23 -24.57
C CYS A 37 -9.58 -3.31 -23.62
N SER A 38 -8.25 -3.45 -23.56
CA SER A 38 -7.59 -4.35 -22.62
C SER A 38 -7.50 -3.70 -21.24
N ILE A 39 -8.05 -4.37 -20.23
CA ILE A 39 -8.03 -3.90 -18.85
C ILE A 39 -7.14 -4.82 -18.01
N TYR A 40 -6.28 -4.24 -17.19
CA TYR A 40 -5.37 -4.93 -16.29
C TYR A 40 -5.72 -4.59 -14.84
N PHE A 41 -6.08 -5.61 -14.06
CA PHE A 41 -6.46 -5.47 -12.65
C PHE A 41 -5.27 -5.75 -11.74
N LYS A 42 -4.77 -4.74 -11.05
CA LYS A 42 -3.81 -4.92 -9.96
C LYS A 42 -4.58 -5.40 -8.73
N CYS A 43 -4.45 -6.69 -8.38
CA CYS A 43 -5.32 -7.35 -7.41
C CYS A 43 -4.90 -7.05 -5.95
N GLU A 44 -5.12 -5.84 -5.51
CA GLU A 44 -4.81 -5.42 -4.14
C GLU A 44 -5.77 -5.97 -3.07
N ASN A 45 -6.82 -6.67 -3.47
CA ASN A 45 -7.60 -7.53 -2.59
C ASN A 45 -6.79 -8.72 -2.03
N PHE A 46 -5.68 -9.08 -2.70
CA PHE A 46 -4.71 -10.07 -2.21
C PHE A 46 -3.56 -9.46 -1.41
N GLN A 47 -3.54 -8.14 -1.25
CA GLN A 47 -2.55 -7.46 -0.43
C GLN A 47 -2.81 -7.76 1.06
N LYS A 48 -1.80 -7.55 1.92
CA LYS A 48 -1.96 -7.60 3.38
C LYS A 48 -3.13 -6.73 3.82
N VAL A 49 -3.90 -7.17 4.77
CA VAL A 49 -5.19 -6.63 5.22
C VAL A 49 -6.27 -6.57 4.12
N GLY A 50 -6.04 -7.22 2.99
CA GLY A 50 -7.00 -7.28 1.88
C GLY A 50 -7.22 -5.97 1.14
N ALA A 51 -6.28 -5.02 1.23
CA ALA A 51 -6.45 -3.69 0.66
C ALA A 51 -5.11 -3.01 0.33
N PHE A 52 -5.13 -2.11 -0.66
CA PHE A 52 -3.96 -1.33 -1.08
C PHE A 52 -3.40 -0.43 0.05
N LYS A 53 -4.18 -0.14 1.07
CA LYS A 53 -3.77 0.69 2.21
C LYS A 53 -2.54 0.17 2.94
N ALA A 54 -2.25 -1.14 2.87
CA ALA A 54 -1.04 -1.72 3.43
C ALA A 54 0.24 -1.05 2.90
N ARG A 55 0.26 -0.64 1.64
CA ARG A 55 1.41 0.04 1.01
C ARG A 55 1.68 1.40 1.65
N GLY A 56 0.65 2.24 1.70
CA GLY A 56 0.78 3.59 2.26
C GLY A 56 1.07 3.59 3.75
N ALA A 57 0.41 2.72 4.51
CA ALA A 57 0.63 2.58 5.95
C ALA A 57 2.05 2.11 6.26
N ALA A 58 2.52 1.06 5.58
CA ALA A 58 3.90 0.59 5.72
C ALA A 58 4.91 1.69 5.39
N ASN A 59 4.70 2.42 4.29
CA ASN A 59 5.59 3.51 3.91
C ASN A 59 5.65 4.62 4.97
N ALA A 60 4.51 5.04 5.49
CA ALA A 60 4.44 6.06 6.53
C ALA A 60 5.15 5.62 7.81
N VAL A 61 4.88 4.39 8.27
CA VAL A 61 5.46 3.84 9.51
C VAL A 61 6.98 3.65 9.37
N MET A 62 7.44 3.10 8.24
CA MET A 62 8.87 2.85 8.01
C MET A 62 9.69 4.13 7.84
N LYS A 63 9.06 5.25 7.54
CA LYS A 63 9.73 6.58 7.49
C LYS A 63 9.91 7.23 8.85
N LEU A 64 9.28 6.74 9.89
CA LEU A 64 9.39 7.33 11.22
C LEU A 64 10.81 7.21 11.76
N THR A 65 11.32 8.29 12.35
CA THR A 65 12.55 8.29 13.13
C THR A 65 12.36 7.54 14.46
N ASP A 66 13.43 7.14 15.12
CA ASP A 66 13.34 6.47 16.41
C ASP A 66 12.64 7.32 17.47
N VAL A 67 12.86 8.63 17.45
CA VAL A 67 12.17 9.57 18.35
C VAL A 67 10.66 9.61 18.07
N GLN A 68 10.27 9.60 16.79
CA GLN A 68 8.85 9.57 16.41
C GLN A 68 8.20 8.24 16.79
N ARG A 69 8.89 7.11 16.57
CA ARG A 69 8.42 5.77 16.97
C ARG A 69 8.15 5.69 18.46
N ALA A 70 9.06 6.23 19.27
CA ALA A 70 8.92 6.23 20.72
C ALA A 70 7.66 6.96 21.20
N LYS A 71 7.18 7.96 20.45
CA LYS A 71 5.94 8.69 20.75
C LYS A 71 4.68 7.94 20.33
N GLY A 72 4.82 6.90 19.53
CA GLY A 72 3.69 6.17 18.94
C GLY A 72 3.03 6.91 17.80
N VAL A 73 1.96 6.34 17.27
CA VAL A 73 1.17 6.90 16.18
C VAL A 73 -0.32 6.84 16.52
N ALA A 74 -1.10 7.73 15.94
CA ALA A 74 -2.55 7.75 16.08
C ALA A 74 -3.20 7.93 14.71
N THR A 75 -4.36 7.34 14.53
CA THR A 75 -5.18 7.50 13.34
C THR A 75 -6.66 7.45 13.69
N HIS A 76 -7.48 8.01 12.83
CA HIS A 76 -8.94 7.90 12.90
C HIS A 76 -9.43 7.20 11.62
N SER A 77 -9.87 5.95 11.77
CA SER A 77 -10.39 5.16 10.66
C SER A 77 -11.21 3.99 11.19
N SER A 78 -12.34 3.71 10.56
CA SER A 78 -13.20 2.56 10.87
C SER A 78 -12.92 1.33 10.00
N GLY A 79 -11.89 1.35 9.15
CA GLY A 79 -11.69 0.31 8.14
C GLY A 79 -10.22 0.04 7.81
N ASN A 80 -9.95 -0.14 6.53
CA ASN A 80 -8.68 -0.66 6.00
C ASN A 80 -7.45 0.14 6.39
N HIS A 81 -7.57 1.46 6.55
CA HIS A 81 -6.42 2.29 6.94
C HIS A 81 -5.98 1.98 8.37
N ALA A 82 -6.92 1.85 9.30
CA ALA A 82 -6.60 1.49 10.70
C ALA A 82 -5.98 0.10 10.78
N ALA A 83 -6.55 -0.89 10.07
CA ALA A 83 -6.02 -2.25 10.01
C ALA A 83 -4.60 -2.29 9.42
N ALA A 84 -4.36 -1.55 8.34
CA ALA A 84 -3.05 -1.48 7.69
C ALA A 84 -2.01 -0.81 8.60
N LEU A 85 -2.38 0.25 9.31
CA LEU A 85 -1.50 0.94 10.25
C LEU A 85 -1.12 0.02 11.42
N ALA A 86 -2.11 -0.67 12.01
CA ALA A 86 -1.87 -1.61 13.11
C ALA A 86 -0.92 -2.73 12.69
N LEU A 87 -1.12 -3.33 11.50
CA LEU A 87 -0.21 -4.34 10.98
C LEU A 87 1.21 -3.79 10.75
N SER A 88 1.32 -2.59 10.21
CA SER A 88 2.62 -1.97 9.92
C SER A 88 3.43 -1.72 11.19
N LEU A 89 2.77 -1.43 12.31
CA LEU A 89 3.42 -1.21 13.60
C LEU A 89 4.07 -2.49 14.18
N ILE A 90 3.63 -3.67 13.75
CA ILE A 90 4.24 -4.93 14.18
C ILE A 90 5.69 -5.06 13.67
N HIS A 91 6.02 -4.37 12.59
CA HIS A 91 7.33 -4.46 11.94
C HIS A 91 8.36 -3.45 12.45
N ILE A 92 8.01 -2.60 13.39
CA ILE A 92 8.93 -1.59 13.94
C ILE A 92 9.35 -1.83 15.40
#